data_1c6eee2db48b6dd8eb6b0aae0e77fd01
#
_entry.id   1c6eee2db48b6dd8eb6b0aae0e77fd01
#
_cell.length_a   1.000
_cell.length_b   1.000
_cell.length_c   1.000
_cell.angle_alpha   90.00
_cell.angle_beta   90.00
_cell.angle_gamma   90.00
#
_symmetry.space_group_name_H-M   'P 1'
#
loop_
_entity.id
_entity.type
_entity.pdbx_description
1 polymer ?
#
loop_
_entity_poly.entity_id
_entity_poly.type
_entity_poly.pdbx_seq_one_letter_code
_entity_poly.pdbx_strand_id
1 'polypeptide(L)'
;MQRFLVATVFAVLFTTNSSSEYSIQAIRYATSPGFPVAALVMGAPKDEKVDIAMVIWLIRGGGRTILFDSGFHREKWFKNFPMTDYMRPDDAVKLAGVKPEDVTDIVISHAHWDHMGGIDLFPKANVWIQKDEYRYYTGEAWQPGGDHGGIDPEDLKQLLQLNTEGRLRLVNGDNVEILPGIRVFTGARHTYASQYMRIEGTPAFVLASDNCYLYRNLSTHAASATFSEADHAANVAAQSRMIELAGSPDRVVPGHDTLQFQKFPAEGRIAKIK
;
A
#
# COMPACT_ATOMS: atom_id res chain seq x y z
N MET A 1 -42.51 39.47 46.09
CA MET A 1 -41.44 39.42 45.08
C MET A 1 -40.93 37.99 45.02
N GLN A 2 -41.40 37.21 44.03
CA GLN A 2 -41.01 35.82 43.79
C GLN A 2 -39.90 35.83 42.74
N ARG A 3 -38.69 35.31 43.11
CA ARG A 3 -37.54 35.17 42.18
C ARG A 3 -37.64 33.82 41.51
N PHE A 4 -37.82 33.79 40.20
CA PHE A 4 -37.71 32.59 39.38
C PHE A 4 -36.21 32.34 39.07
N LEU A 5 -35.72 31.18 39.48
CA LEU A 5 -34.40 30.69 39.11
C LEU A 5 -34.55 29.95 37.77
N VAL A 6 -33.91 30.47 36.73
CA VAL A 6 -33.83 29.78 35.42
C VAL A 6 -32.57 28.94 35.46
N ALA A 7 -32.74 27.62 35.48
CA ALA A 7 -31.64 26.65 35.35
C ALA A 7 -31.36 26.42 33.87
N THR A 8 -30.19 26.86 33.40
CA THR A 8 -29.70 26.60 32.03
C THR A 8 -29.04 25.24 32.04
N VAL A 9 -29.66 24.24 31.38
CA VAL A 9 -29.07 22.91 31.15
C VAL A 9 -28.17 23.01 29.94
N PHE A 10 -26.85 22.88 30.13
CA PHE A 10 -25.89 22.67 29.06
C PHE A 10 -25.93 21.19 28.63
N ALA A 11 -26.49 20.94 27.45
CA ALA A 11 -26.36 19.63 26.81
C ALA A 11 -24.94 19.51 26.22
N VAL A 12 -24.09 18.71 26.83
CA VAL A 12 -22.80 18.30 26.26
C VAL A 12 -23.08 17.25 25.19
N LEU A 13 -23.03 17.66 23.94
CA LEU A 13 -23.05 16.76 22.79
C LEU A 13 -21.72 16.00 22.75
N PHE A 14 -21.71 14.77 23.24
CA PHE A 14 -20.65 13.83 22.96
C PHE A 14 -20.75 13.43 21.48
N THR A 15 -19.91 14.02 20.63
CA THR A 15 -19.67 13.49 19.29
C THR A 15 -18.95 12.15 19.47
N THR A 16 -19.66 11.04 19.40
CA THR A 16 -19.05 9.74 19.22
C THR A 16 -18.35 9.76 17.86
N ASN A 17 -17.03 9.86 17.85
CA ASN A 17 -16.22 9.56 16.68
C ASN A 17 -16.49 8.09 16.35
N SER A 18 -17.48 7.83 15.51
CA SER A 18 -17.65 6.51 14.90
C SER A 18 -16.42 6.30 14.04
N SER A 19 -15.46 5.51 14.53
CA SER A 19 -14.38 5.04 13.69
C SER A 19 -15.02 4.33 12.50
N SER A 20 -14.79 4.84 11.31
CA SER A 20 -15.30 4.23 10.09
C SER A 20 -14.83 2.78 10.05
N GLU A 21 -15.77 1.84 10.07
CA GLU A 21 -15.39 0.43 9.95
C GLU A 21 -15.00 0.19 8.50
N TYR A 22 -13.73 -0.18 8.29
CA TYR A 22 -13.19 -0.51 6.97
C TYR A 22 -13.19 -2.01 6.74
N SER A 23 -13.66 -2.45 5.58
CA SER A 23 -13.38 -3.77 5.04
C SER A 23 -12.09 -3.70 4.19
N ILE A 24 -11.33 -4.80 4.19
CA ILE A 24 -10.05 -4.90 3.47
C ILE A 24 -10.05 -6.19 2.66
N GLN A 25 -9.79 -6.08 1.37
CA GLN A 25 -9.64 -7.20 0.46
C GLN A 25 -8.31 -7.10 -0.28
N ALA A 26 -7.56 -8.21 -0.34
CA ALA A 26 -6.42 -8.35 -1.25
C ALA A 26 -6.94 -8.91 -2.58
N ILE A 27 -6.57 -8.30 -3.68
CA ILE A 27 -6.94 -8.71 -5.04
C ILE A 27 -5.66 -9.06 -5.79
N ARG A 28 -5.45 -10.34 -6.09
CA ARG A 28 -4.31 -10.79 -6.90
C ARG A 28 -4.62 -10.56 -8.37
N TYR A 29 -3.89 -9.66 -8.99
CA TYR A 29 -4.06 -9.36 -10.41
C TYR A 29 -3.07 -10.14 -11.31
N ALA A 30 -1.98 -10.69 -10.75
CA ALA A 30 -1.06 -11.60 -11.44
C ALA A 30 -0.27 -12.45 -10.44
N THR A 31 0.51 -13.39 -10.97
CA THR A 31 1.52 -14.15 -10.23
C THR A 31 2.84 -14.08 -11.00
N SER A 32 3.94 -13.73 -10.32
CA SER A 32 5.29 -13.87 -10.87
C SER A 32 5.89 -15.18 -10.39
N PRO A 33 6.11 -16.15 -11.28
CA PRO A 33 6.54 -17.49 -10.89
C PRO A 33 8.05 -17.57 -10.61
N GLY A 34 8.41 -18.41 -9.66
CA GLY A 34 9.78 -18.85 -9.44
C GLY A 34 10.75 -17.76 -8.99
N PHE A 35 10.27 -16.77 -8.23
CA PHE A 35 11.10 -15.66 -7.73
C PHE A 35 12.11 -16.16 -6.67
N PRO A 36 13.39 -15.74 -6.71
CA PRO A 36 14.39 -16.15 -5.72
C PRO A 36 14.03 -15.68 -4.31
N VAL A 37 13.84 -16.60 -3.36
CA VAL A 37 13.52 -16.24 -1.97
C VAL A 37 14.65 -15.43 -1.34
N ALA A 38 15.90 -15.73 -1.68
CA ALA A 38 17.06 -15.01 -1.16
C ALA A 38 17.10 -13.52 -1.54
N ALA A 39 16.38 -13.09 -2.60
CA ALA A 39 16.21 -11.69 -2.94
C ALA A 39 15.19 -10.99 -2.01
N LEU A 40 14.23 -11.73 -1.49
CA LEU A 40 13.11 -11.20 -0.67
C LEU A 40 13.37 -11.36 0.83
N VAL A 41 14.14 -12.37 1.22
CA VAL A 41 14.44 -12.72 2.63
C VAL A 41 15.93 -13.01 2.75
N MET A 42 16.67 -12.14 3.37
CA MET A 42 18.10 -12.34 3.60
C MET A 42 18.36 -13.61 4.41
N GLY A 43 19.42 -14.35 4.01
CA GLY A 43 19.77 -15.62 4.66
C GLY A 43 18.97 -16.83 4.19
N ALA A 44 17.99 -16.67 3.29
CA ALA A 44 17.33 -17.80 2.66
C ALA A 44 18.27 -18.56 1.71
N PRO A 45 18.05 -19.87 1.48
CA PRO A 45 18.82 -20.64 0.51
C PRO A 45 18.77 -20.02 -0.90
N LYS A 46 19.91 -19.99 -1.59
CA LYS A 46 20.03 -19.31 -2.91
C LYS A 46 19.24 -19.99 -4.02
N ASP A 47 18.99 -21.27 -3.90
CA ASP A 47 18.24 -22.10 -4.85
C ASP A 47 16.75 -22.17 -4.55
N GLU A 48 16.32 -21.64 -3.39
CA GLU A 48 14.91 -21.61 -3.01
C GLU A 48 14.15 -20.57 -3.85
N LYS A 49 13.01 -20.99 -4.38
CA LYS A 49 12.13 -20.15 -5.20
C LYS A 49 10.72 -20.18 -4.67
N VAL A 50 10.00 -19.09 -4.89
CA VAL A 50 8.60 -18.92 -4.52
C VAL A 50 7.85 -18.19 -5.65
N ASP A 51 6.59 -18.50 -5.82
CA ASP A 51 5.71 -17.67 -6.64
C ASP A 51 5.25 -16.48 -5.81
N ILE A 52 5.39 -15.28 -6.34
CA ILE A 52 4.94 -14.06 -5.67
C ILE A 52 3.64 -13.56 -6.28
N ALA A 53 2.76 -13.06 -5.42
CA ALA A 53 1.50 -12.45 -5.83
C ALA A 53 1.71 -10.98 -6.18
N MET A 54 1.18 -10.56 -7.32
CA MET A 54 1.02 -9.16 -7.67
C MET A 54 -0.35 -8.72 -7.16
N VAL A 55 -0.38 -7.81 -6.18
CA VAL A 55 -1.57 -7.52 -5.38
C VAL A 55 -1.89 -6.04 -5.36
N ILE A 56 -3.17 -5.72 -5.40
CA ILE A 56 -3.73 -4.43 -5.00
C ILE A 56 -4.67 -4.66 -3.82
N TRP A 57 -4.74 -3.73 -2.87
CA TRP A 57 -5.64 -3.87 -1.73
C TRP A 57 -6.79 -2.89 -1.86
N LEU A 58 -8.01 -3.43 -1.82
CA LEU A 58 -9.26 -2.67 -1.85
C LEU A 58 -9.75 -2.46 -0.42
N ILE A 59 -9.89 -1.19 -0.01
CA ILE A 59 -10.37 -0.78 1.29
C ILE A 59 -11.67 -0.01 1.10
N ARG A 60 -12.75 -0.43 1.79
CA ARG A 60 -14.06 0.23 1.71
C ARG A 60 -14.57 0.57 3.09
N GLY A 61 -14.97 1.81 3.28
CA GLY A 61 -15.54 2.34 4.53
C GLY A 61 -15.58 3.87 4.51
N GLY A 62 -16.30 4.47 5.43
CA GLY A 62 -16.40 5.93 5.51
C GLY A 62 -16.91 6.63 4.24
N GLY A 63 -17.72 5.93 3.42
CA GLY A 63 -18.19 6.45 2.13
C GLY A 63 -17.12 6.50 1.03
N ARG A 64 -16.00 5.79 1.19
CA ARG A 64 -14.86 5.76 0.25
C ARG A 64 -14.57 4.37 -0.27
N THR A 65 -14.03 4.34 -1.47
CA THR A 65 -13.47 3.16 -2.13
C THR A 65 -12.00 3.48 -2.43
N ILE A 66 -11.11 2.87 -1.68
CA ILE A 66 -9.69 3.21 -1.64
C ILE A 66 -8.89 2.02 -2.16
N LEU A 67 -7.89 2.27 -2.99
CA LEU A 67 -6.87 1.28 -3.31
C LEU A 67 -5.57 1.62 -2.59
N PHE A 68 -4.91 0.62 -2.05
CA PHE A 68 -3.50 0.68 -1.70
C PHE A 68 -2.73 -0.03 -2.78
N ASP A 69 -1.90 0.72 -3.50
CA ASP A 69 -1.29 0.43 -4.79
C ASP A 69 -2.29 0.23 -5.95
N SER A 70 -1.82 0.36 -7.17
CA SER A 70 -2.65 0.33 -8.38
C SER A 70 -2.29 -0.77 -9.38
N GLY A 71 -1.21 -1.52 -9.09
CA GLY A 71 -0.69 -2.52 -10.02
C GLY A 71 -0.06 -1.88 -11.28
N PHE A 72 -0.02 -2.63 -12.38
CA PHE A 72 0.51 -2.17 -13.66
C PHE A 72 -0.24 -2.74 -14.84
N HIS A 73 -0.06 -2.15 -16.03
CA HIS A 73 -0.66 -2.66 -17.26
C HIS A 73 0.20 -2.50 -18.53
N ARG A 74 1.39 -1.91 -18.44
CA ARG A 74 2.24 -1.66 -19.62
C ARG A 74 3.00 -2.91 -20.04
N GLU A 75 2.90 -3.26 -21.33
CA GLU A 75 3.44 -4.49 -21.91
C GLU A 75 4.97 -4.64 -21.75
N LYS A 76 5.71 -3.53 -21.68
CA LYS A 76 7.17 -3.60 -21.56
C LYS A 76 7.64 -4.38 -20.32
N TRP A 77 6.86 -4.38 -19.25
CA TRP A 77 7.21 -5.03 -18.01
C TRP A 77 7.08 -6.56 -18.07
N PHE A 78 6.17 -7.09 -18.90
CA PHE A 78 6.04 -8.54 -19.11
C PHE A 78 7.27 -9.17 -19.77
N LYS A 79 8.07 -8.38 -20.50
CA LYS A 79 9.31 -8.85 -21.11
C LYS A 79 10.40 -9.11 -20.09
N ASN A 80 10.43 -8.32 -19.01
CA ASN A 80 11.46 -8.38 -17.98
C ASN A 80 11.05 -9.25 -16.79
N PHE A 81 9.74 -9.30 -16.51
CA PHE A 81 9.16 -10.01 -15.39
C PHE A 81 8.07 -10.96 -15.91
N PRO A 82 8.34 -12.27 -15.99
CA PRO A 82 7.34 -13.25 -16.40
C PRO A 82 6.16 -13.22 -15.44
N MET A 83 4.96 -13.10 -15.99
CA MET A 83 3.71 -13.11 -15.25
C MET A 83 2.81 -14.23 -15.75
N THR A 84 2.17 -14.89 -14.83
CA THR A 84 1.09 -15.84 -15.12
C THR A 84 -0.20 -15.32 -14.52
N ASP A 85 -1.31 -15.79 -15.06
CA ASP A 85 -2.64 -15.49 -14.53
C ASP A 85 -2.91 -13.97 -14.42
N TYR A 86 -2.39 -13.20 -15.36
CA TYR A 86 -2.53 -11.74 -15.37
C TYR A 86 -3.95 -11.31 -15.73
N MET A 87 -4.43 -10.36 -14.98
CA MET A 87 -5.65 -9.59 -15.26
C MET A 87 -5.33 -8.11 -15.05
N ARG A 88 -5.80 -7.26 -15.96
CA ARG A 88 -5.58 -5.81 -15.80
C ARG A 88 -6.18 -5.33 -14.47
N PRO A 89 -5.52 -4.45 -13.71
CA PRO A 89 -5.95 -4.05 -12.36
C PRO A 89 -7.38 -3.51 -12.29
N ASP A 90 -7.82 -2.73 -13.27
CA ASP A 90 -9.20 -2.22 -13.35
C ASP A 90 -10.25 -3.31 -13.62
N ASP A 91 -9.87 -4.39 -14.32
CA ASP A 91 -10.73 -5.56 -14.44
C ASP A 91 -10.73 -6.40 -13.16
N ALA A 92 -9.60 -6.47 -12.49
CA ALA A 92 -9.48 -7.20 -11.23
C ALA A 92 -10.36 -6.61 -10.12
N VAL A 93 -10.45 -5.27 -10.01
CA VAL A 93 -11.34 -4.63 -9.01
C VAL A 93 -12.82 -4.85 -9.32
N LYS A 94 -13.20 -5.09 -10.57
CA LYS A 94 -14.59 -5.42 -10.96
C LYS A 94 -15.04 -6.75 -10.37
N LEU A 95 -14.12 -7.71 -10.18
CA LEU A 95 -14.42 -8.97 -9.50
C LEU A 95 -14.84 -8.76 -8.04
N ALA A 96 -14.34 -7.69 -7.40
CA ALA A 96 -14.74 -7.28 -6.05
C ALA A 96 -16.01 -6.39 -6.04
N GLY A 97 -16.70 -6.25 -7.18
CA GLY A 97 -17.92 -5.45 -7.33
C GLY A 97 -17.68 -3.94 -7.34
N VAL A 98 -16.48 -3.49 -7.72
CA VAL A 98 -16.12 -2.07 -7.80
C VAL A 98 -15.90 -1.70 -9.27
N LYS A 99 -16.51 -0.59 -9.71
CA LYS A 99 -16.17 0.00 -10.99
C LYS A 99 -14.94 0.89 -10.84
N PRO A 100 -14.02 0.93 -11.83
CA PRO A 100 -12.82 1.78 -11.75
C PRO A 100 -13.13 3.26 -11.50
N GLU A 101 -14.22 3.77 -12.04
CA GLU A 101 -14.68 5.14 -11.83
C GLU A 101 -15.27 5.42 -10.44
N ASP A 102 -15.53 4.39 -9.64
CA ASP A 102 -16.02 4.51 -8.26
C ASP A 102 -14.87 4.49 -7.23
N VAL A 103 -13.63 4.25 -7.68
CA VAL A 103 -12.44 4.41 -6.83
C VAL A 103 -12.24 5.88 -6.52
N THR A 104 -12.29 6.22 -5.24
CA THR A 104 -12.19 7.62 -4.77
C THR A 104 -10.77 8.05 -4.50
N ASP A 105 -9.93 7.11 -4.05
CA ASP A 105 -8.56 7.38 -3.62
C ASP A 105 -7.65 6.19 -3.98
N ILE A 106 -6.42 6.48 -4.35
CA ILE A 106 -5.33 5.51 -4.48
C ILE A 106 -4.20 5.98 -3.59
N VAL A 107 -3.71 5.14 -2.72
CA VAL A 107 -2.54 5.42 -1.90
C VAL A 107 -1.38 4.60 -2.44
N ILE A 108 -0.39 5.26 -2.99
CA ILE A 108 0.80 4.63 -3.57
C ILE A 108 1.82 4.41 -2.46
N SER A 109 2.21 3.16 -2.27
CA SER A 109 3.25 2.78 -1.31
C SER A 109 4.62 3.32 -1.73
N HIS A 110 4.95 3.21 -3.01
CA HIS A 110 6.20 3.67 -3.62
C HIS A 110 6.10 3.69 -5.16
N ALA A 111 7.08 4.29 -5.81
CA ALA A 111 7.02 4.62 -7.22
C ALA A 111 7.40 3.49 -8.20
N HIS A 112 7.60 2.25 -7.75
CA HIS A 112 7.88 1.14 -8.68
C HIS A 112 6.69 0.86 -9.58
N TRP A 113 7.02 0.37 -10.77
CA TRP A 113 6.10 0.12 -11.88
C TRP A 113 4.92 -0.78 -11.53
N ASP A 114 5.11 -1.77 -10.67
CA ASP A 114 4.10 -2.76 -10.28
C ASP A 114 3.17 -2.28 -9.14
N HIS A 115 3.45 -1.13 -8.55
CA HIS A 115 2.63 -0.47 -7.54
C HIS A 115 1.93 0.77 -8.08
N MET A 116 2.61 1.55 -8.94
CA MET A 116 2.10 2.81 -9.43
C MET A 116 1.60 2.76 -10.88
N GLY A 117 1.97 1.72 -11.65
CA GLY A 117 1.75 1.64 -13.09
C GLY A 117 0.31 1.50 -13.57
N GLY A 118 -0.66 1.48 -12.66
CA GLY A 118 -2.09 1.41 -12.95
C GLY A 118 -2.89 2.64 -12.54
N ILE A 119 -2.26 3.75 -12.13
CA ILE A 119 -2.99 4.94 -11.65
C ILE A 119 -3.92 5.56 -12.68
N ASP A 120 -3.59 5.46 -13.96
CA ASP A 120 -4.38 5.95 -15.09
C ASP A 120 -5.66 5.12 -15.38
N LEU A 121 -5.74 3.91 -14.81
CA LEU A 121 -6.91 3.05 -14.93
C LEU A 121 -8.10 3.50 -14.07
N PHE A 122 -7.89 4.45 -13.15
CA PHE A 122 -8.87 4.91 -12.16
C PHE A 122 -9.14 6.42 -12.30
N PRO A 123 -9.98 6.81 -13.27
CA PRO A 123 -10.02 8.18 -13.81
C PRO A 123 -10.48 9.24 -12.81
N LYS A 124 -11.16 8.86 -11.71
CA LYS A 124 -11.70 9.82 -10.73
C LYS A 124 -10.95 9.84 -9.40
N ALA A 125 -10.00 8.91 -9.20
CA ALA A 125 -9.30 8.78 -7.93
C ALA A 125 -8.38 9.97 -7.64
N ASN A 126 -8.32 10.42 -6.38
CA ASN A 126 -7.20 11.20 -5.89
C ASN A 126 -6.03 10.24 -5.62
N VAL A 127 -4.81 10.64 -5.90
CA VAL A 127 -3.62 9.81 -5.70
C VAL A 127 -2.79 10.39 -4.56
N TRP A 128 -2.48 9.57 -3.56
CA TRP A 128 -1.69 9.92 -2.38
C TRP A 128 -0.32 9.27 -2.49
N ILE A 129 0.74 10.05 -2.37
CA ILE A 129 2.13 9.58 -2.42
C ILE A 129 2.99 10.41 -1.46
N GLN A 130 4.08 9.86 -0.94
CA GLN A 130 5.03 10.65 -0.15
C GLN A 130 5.61 11.80 -0.99
N LYS A 131 5.66 12.98 -0.39
CA LYS A 131 6.17 14.19 -1.02
C LYS A 131 7.61 14.04 -1.51
N ASP A 132 8.45 13.36 -0.72
CA ASP A 132 9.85 13.17 -1.03
C ASP A 132 10.04 12.11 -2.13
N GLU A 133 9.17 11.08 -2.19
CA GLU A 133 9.09 10.13 -3.29
C GLU A 133 8.80 10.84 -4.61
N TYR A 134 7.72 11.63 -4.63
CA TYR A 134 7.34 12.42 -5.79
C TYR A 134 8.45 13.37 -6.24
N ARG A 135 9.06 14.12 -5.31
CA ARG A 135 10.11 15.10 -5.64
C ARG A 135 11.35 14.46 -6.23
N TYR A 136 11.81 13.37 -5.62
CA TYR A 136 13.01 12.69 -6.06
C TYR A 136 12.81 12.10 -7.47
N TYR A 137 11.75 11.35 -7.71
CA TYR A 137 11.53 10.68 -8.99
C TYR A 137 11.06 11.61 -10.11
N THR A 138 10.51 12.77 -9.80
CA THR A 138 10.23 13.78 -10.83
C THR A 138 11.41 14.71 -11.10
N GLY A 139 12.55 14.54 -10.44
CA GLY A 139 13.71 15.41 -10.55
C GLY A 139 15.06 14.69 -10.45
N GLU A 140 15.60 14.60 -9.25
CA GLU A 140 16.97 14.19 -8.96
C GLU A 140 17.30 12.76 -9.42
N ALA A 141 16.36 11.84 -9.37
CA ALA A 141 16.55 10.46 -9.79
C ALA A 141 17.07 10.30 -11.23
N TRP A 142 16.82 11.27 -12.09
CA TRP A 142 17.20 11.27 -13.52
C TRP A 142 18.47 12.08 -13.81
N GLN A 143 19.09 12.64 -12.78
CA GLN A 143 20.34 13.36 -12.90
C GLN A 143 21.55 12.42 -12.71
N PRO A 144 22.77 12.84 -13.11
CA PRO A 144 23.97 12.05 -12.87
C PRO A 144 24.11 11.66 -11.38
N GLY A 145 24.20 10.36 -11.11
CA GLY A 145 24.27 9.81 -9.75
C GLY A 145 22.91 9.56 -9.09
N GLY A 146 21.79 9.84 -9.77
CA GLY A 146 20.46 9.48 -9.32
C GLY A 146 20.14 7.99 -9.56
N ASP A 147 19.17 7.46 -8.84
CA ASP A 147 18.67 6.10 -8.99
C ASP A 147 17.19 6.12 -9.37
N HIS A 148 16.87 5.44 -10.46
CA HIS A 148 15.50 5.30 -10.98
C HIS A 148 15.19 3.85 -11.40
N GLY A 149 15.90 2.88 -10.81
CA GLY A 149 15.64 1.45 -11.04
C GLY A 149 14.18 1.10 -10.72
N GLY A 150 13.53 0.35 -11.62
CA GLY A 150 12.13 -0.04 -11.45
C GLY A 150 11.09 1.08 -11.64
N ILE A 151 11.51 2.30 -12.03
CA ILE A 151 10.60 3.42 -12.25
C ILE A 151 10.21 3.52 -13.71
N ASP A 152 8.92 3.68 -13.98
CA ASP A 152 8.42 3.93 -15.32
C ASP A 152 8.27 5.44 -15.56
N PRO A 153 8.98 6.05 -16.54
CA PRO A 153 8.83 7.47 -16.84
C PRO A 153 7.40 7.88 -17.21
N GLU A 154 6.62 6.96 -17.77
CA GLU A 154 5.22 7.26 -18.13
C GLU A 154 4.36 7.42 -16.89
N ASP A 155 4.64 6.67 -15.80
CA ASP A 155 3.92 6.83 -14.54
C ASP A 155 4.23 8.18 -13.88
N LEU A 156 5.46 8.67 -14.02
CA LEU A 156 5.82 10.00 -13.54
C LEU A 156 5.10 11.11 -14.30
N LYS A 157 4.92 10.96 -15.62
CA LYS A 157 4.12 11.90 -16.41
C LYS A 157 2.65 11.93 -15.92
N GLN A 158 2.11 10.76 -15.56
CA GLN A 158 0.78 10.69 -14.96
C GLN A 158 0.71 11.41 -13.62
N LEU A 159 1.72 11.24 -12.74
CA LEU A 159 1.79 11.99 -11.48
C LEU A 159 1.83 13.50 -11.68
N LEU A 160 2.62 13.98 -12.66
CA LEU A 160 2.69 15.40 -13.01
C LEU A 160 1.33 15.91 -13.51
N GLN A 161 0.64 15.14 -14.34
CA GLN A 161 -0.69 15.48 -14.82
C GLN A 161 -1.69 15.55 -13.66
N LEU A 162 -1.73 14.54 -12.79
CA LEU A 162 -2.59 14.50 -11.61
C LEU A 162 -2.33 15.67 -10.67
N ASN A 163 -1.07 16.10 -10.55
CA ASN A 163 -0.71 17.26 -9.74
C ASN A 163 -1.29 18.56 -10.32
N THR A 164 -1.19 18.74 -11.63
CA THR A 164 -1.74 19.94 -12.32
C THR A 164 -3.27 19.94 -12.36
N GLU A 165 -3.89 18.76 -12.34
CA GLU A 165 -5.34 18.59 -12.23
C GLU A 165 -5.87 18.77 -10.78
N GLY A 166 -4.99 18.93 -9.80
CA GLY A 166 -5.37 19.04 -8.37
C GLY A 166 -5.84 17.73 -7.76
N ARG A 167 -5.49 16.57 -8.35
CA ARG A 167 -5.84 15.23 -7.89
C ARG A 167 -4.70 14.51 -7.17
N LEU A 168 -3.49 15.06 -7.17
CA LEU A 168 -2.37 14.52 -6.40
C LEU A 168 -2.38 15.09 -4.97
N ARG A 169 -2.17 14.23 -3.98
CA ARG A 169 -2.10 14.55 -2.56
C ARG A 169 -0.72 14.15 -2.03
N LEU A 170 0.11 15.13 -1.74
CA LEU A 170 1.46 14.90 -1.23
C LEU A 170 1.43 14.70 0.29
N VAL A 171 1.79 13.51 0.73
CA VAL A 171 1.96 13.17 2.15
C VAL A 171 3.33 13.65 2.61
N ASN A 172 3.40 14.32 3.75
CA ASN A 172 4.66 14.88 4.24
C ASN A 172 5.13 14.16 5.52
N GLY A 173 5.91 13.13 5.33
CA GLY A 173 6.62 12.43 6.40
C GLY A 173 5.83 11.28 7.03
N ASP A 174 6.20 10.98 8.27
CA ASP A 174 5.83 9.77 9.00
C ASP A 174 4.57 9.95 9.85
N ASN A 175 3.82 8.84 10.05
CA ASN A 175 2.64 8.77 10.93
C ASN A 175 1.56 9.81 10.60
N VAL A 176 1.26 9.98 9.33
CA VAL A 176 0.28 10.96 8.84
C VAL A 176 -1.08 10.30 8.65
N GLU A 177 -2.11 10.84 9.28
CA GLU A 177 -3.49 10.47 8.98
C GLU A 177 -3.92 11.17 7.68
N ILE A 178 -4.11 10.37 6.63
CA ILE A 178 -4.46 10.87 5.30
C ILE A 178 -5.97 10.88 5.06
N LEU A 179 -6.67 9.96 5.69
CA LEU A 179 -8.13 9.85 5.71
C LEU A 179 -8.55 9.38 7.10
N PRO A 180 -9.79 9.66 7.57
CA PRO A 180 -10.23 9.24 8.89
C PRO A 180 -10.01 7.74 9.12
N GLY A 181 -9.17 7.37 10.09
CA GLY A 181 -8.83 5.99 10.42
C GLY A 181 -7.84 5.32 9.46
N ILE A 182 -7.24 6.05 8.53
CA ILE A 182 -6.16 5.55 7.65
C ILE A 182 -4.92 6.40 7.84
N ARG A 183 -3.86 5.75 8.31
CA ARG A 183 -2.55 6.36 8.55
C ARG A 183 -1.49 5.73 7.66
N VAL A 184 -0.58 6.55 7.18
CA VAL A 184 0.62 6.09 6.47
C VAL A 184 1.87 6.41 7.27
N PHE A 185 2.84 5.53 7.14
CA PHE A 185 4.10 5.57 7.87
C PHE A 185 5.24 5.43 6.86
N THR A 186 6.33 6.16 7.07
CA THR A 186 7.54 5.96 6.27
C THR A 186 8.15 4.61 6.58
N GLY A 187 8.51 3.87 5.54
CA GLY A 187 9.24 2.62 5.62
C GLY A 187 10.75 2.82 5.64
N ALA A 188 11.48 1.73 5.44
CA ALA A 188 12.87 1.79 5.03
C ALA A 188 12.96 2.22 3.56
N ARG A 189 14.17 2.56 3.09
CA ARG A 189 14.38 3.05 1.73
C ARG A 189 14.42 1.92 0.70
N HIS A 190 13.28 1.26 0.51
CA HIS A 190 13.06 0.36 -0.63
C HIS A 190 13.10 1.17 -1.95
N THR A 191 12.44 2.31 -1.94
CA THR A 191 12.61 3.43 -2.85
C THR A 191 12.98 4.66 -2.03
N TYR A 192 13.07 5.84 -2.64
CA TYR A 192 13.56 7.03 -1.96
C TYR A 192 12.78 7.38 -0.69
N ALA A 193 11.45 7.24 -0.71
CA ALA A 193 10.58 7.50 0.44
C ALA A 193 9.34 6.58 0.43
N SER A 194 9.56 5.26 0.43
CA SER A 194 8.48 4.29 0.50
C SER A 194 7.67 4.40 1.80
N GLN A 195 6.39 4.02 1.73
CA GLN A 195 5.48 4.05 2.86
C GLN A 195 4.67 2.76 2.97
N TYR A 196 4.16 2.49 4.18
CA TYR A 196 3.18 1.45 4.46
C TYR A 196 1.95 2.06 5.15
N MET A 197 0.84 1.32 5.16
CA MET A 197 -0.45 1.84 5.61
C MET A 197 -0.97 1.07 6.81
N ARG A 198 -1.47 1.79 7.82
CA ARG A 198 -2.28 1.23 8.91
C ARG A 198 -3.74 1.63 8.75
N ILE A 199 -4.63 0.66 8.85
CA ILE A 199 -6.08 0.84 8.82
C ILE A 199 -6.62 0.56 10.23
N GLU A 200 -7.24 1.59 10.79
CA GLU A 200 -7.82 1.52 12.13
C GLU A 200 -9.00 0.54 12.18
N GLY A 201 -9.22 0.01 13.35
CA GLY A 201 -10.34 -0.87 13.62
C GLY A 201 -10.06 -1.80 14.80
N THR A 202 -11.01 -2.65 15.10
CA THR A 202 -10.88 -3.69 16.15
C THR A 202 -11.06 -5.05 15.50
N PRO A 203 -9.96 -5.71 15.07
CA PRO A 203 -8.56 -5.27 15.17
C PRO A 203 -8.13 -4.31 14.05
N ALA A 204 -7.00 -3.59 14.25
CA ALA A 204 -6.31 -2.85 13.21
C ALA A 204 -5.45 -3.78 12.34
N PHE A 205 -5.21 -3.37 11.08
CA PHE A 205 -4.34 -4.06 10.13
C PHE A 205 -3.28 -3.11 9.57
N VAL A 206 -2.14 -3.67 9.19
CA VAL A 206 -1.07 -2.97 8.48
C VAL A 206 -0.84 -3.65 7.13
N LEU A 207 -0.92 -2.87 6.05
CA LEU A 207 -0.55 -3.28 4.70
C LEU A 207 0.88 -2.80 4.46
N ALA A 208 1.81 -3.74 4.33
CA ALA A 208 3.24 -3.46 4.35
C ALA A 208 3.82 -3.04 3.00
N SER A 209 3.19 -3.47 1.89
CA SER A 209 3.80 -3.40 0.56
C SER A 209 5.24 -3.94 0.59
N ASP A 210 6.17 -3.37 -0.15
CA ASP A 210 7.54 -3.87 -0.27
C ASP A 210 8.45 -3.58 0.93
N ASN A 211 7.92 -2.92 1.95
CA ASN A 211 8.61 -2.85 3.24
C ASN A 211 8.63 -4.20 3.97
N CYS A 212 7.78 -5.15 3.55
CA CYS A 212 7.79 -6.54 3.96
C CYS A 212 7.22 -7.40 2.83
N TYR A 213 8.05 -8.22 2.18
CA TYR A 213 7.65 -9.01 1.00
C TYR A 213 6.83 -10.24 1.35
N LEU A 214 7.30 -11.01 2.34
CA LEU A 214 6.75 -12.30 2.73
C LEU A 214 6.51 -12.36 4.25
N TYR A 215 5.56 -13.16 4.70
CA TYR A 215 5.39 -13.47 6.13
C TYR A 215 6.66 -14.02 6.76
N ARG A 216 7.51 -14.65 5.96
CA ARG A 216 8.82 -15.14 6.39
C ARG A 216 9.73 -14.01 6.89
N ASN A 217 9.69 -12.81 6.30
CA ASN A 217 10.45 -11.66 6.82
C ASN A 217 10.06 -11.35 8.26
N LEU A 218 8.75 -11.34 8.57
CA LEU A 218 8.24 -11.07 9.92
C LEU A 218 8.65 -12.17 10.91
N SER A 219 8.55 -13.44 10.51
CA SER A 219 8.82 -14.58 11.40
C SER A 219 10.30 -14.80 11.67
N THR A 220 11.19 -14.40 10.74
CA THR A 220 12.65 -14.55 10.88
C THR A 220 13.35 -13.25 11.22
N HIS A 221 12.64 -12.13 11.28
CA HIS A 221 13.21 -10.79 11.42
C HIS A 221 14.30 -10.49 10.39
N ALA A 222 14.11 -10.97 9.17
CA ALA A 222 15.07 -10.81 8.08
C ALA A 222 14.70 -9.63 7.18
N ALA A 223 15.69 -8.80 6.86
CA ALA A 223 15.55 -7.80 5.81
C ALA A 223 15.39 -8.44 4.43
N SER A 224 14.92 -7.68 3.46
CA SER A 224 14.99 -8.04 2.05
C SER A 224 16.32 -7.58 1.44
N ALA A 225 16.89 -8.37 0.55
CA ALA A 225 18.09 -8.01 -0.22
C ALA A 225 17.81 -6.96 -1.32
N THR A 226 16.54 -6.58 -1.54
CA THR A 226 16.18 -5.47 -2.42
C THR A 226 16.51 -4.10 -1.83
N PHE A 227 16.76 -4.02 -0.51
CA PHE A 227 17.25 -2.81 0.15
C PHE A 227 18.77 -2.71 0.05
N SER A 228 19.30 -1.48 0.13
CA SER A 228 20.74 -1.31 0.27
C SER A 228 21.23 -1.91 1.60
N GLU A 229 22.49 -2.30 1.67
CA GLU A 229 23.08 -2.83 2.89
C GLU A 229 22.91 -1.86 4.09
N ALA A 230 23.03 -0.56 3.82
CA ALA A 230 22.84 0.48 4.82
C ALA A 230 21.40 0.54 5.37
N ASP A 231 20.41 0.10 4.59
CA ASP A 231 18.99 0.17 4.94
C ASP A 231 18.44 -1.13 5.55
N HIS A 232 19.22 -2.23 5.58
CA HIS A 232 18.74 -3.52 6.12
C HIS A 232 18.25 -3.41 7.57
N ALA A 233 19.02 -2.73 8.44
CA ALA A 233 18.61 -2.56 9.83
C ALA A 233 17.33 -1.71 9.95
N ALA A 234 17.20 -0.68 9.13
CA ALA A 234 15.99 0.14 9.06
C ALA A 234 14.78 -0.66 8.56
N ASN A 235 14.99 -1.58 7.60
CA ASN A 235 13.92 -2.46 7.11
C ASN A 235 13.42 -3.41 8.22
N VAL A 236 14.31 -4.03 8.99
CA VAL A 236 13.92 -4.89 10.14
C VAL A 236 13.20 -4.06 11.21
N ALA A 237 13.67 -2.84 11.49
CA ALA A 237 13.01 -1.94 12.44
C ALA A 237 11.60 -1.55 11.97
N ALA A 238 11.42 -1.27 10.67
CA ALA A 238 10.12 -0.99 10.10
C ALA A 238 9.16 -2.18 10.23
N GLN A 239 9.63 -3.41 9.99
CA GLN A 239 8.83 -4.63 10.19
C GLN A 239 8.39 -4.80 11.66
N SER A 240 9.31 -4.58 12.61
CA SER A 240 8.99 -4.63 14.04
C SER A 240 7.91 -3.58 14.41
N ARG A 241 8.06 -2.37 13.90
CA ARG A 241 7.07 -1.30 14.09
C ARG A 241 5.70 -1.65 13.47
N MET A 242 5.66 -2.30 12.31
CA MET A 242 4.41 -2.77 11.71
C MET A 242 3.69 -3.76 12.63
N ILE A 243 4.43 -4.69 13.26
CA ILE A 243 3.87 -5.65 14.22
C ILE A 243 3.30 -4.92 15.45
N GLU A 244 4.00 -3.94 16.00
CA GLU A 244 3.53 -3.10 17.10
C GLU A 244 2.24 -2.36 16.74
N LEU A 245 2.22 -1.70 15.58
CA LEU A 245 1.07 -0.95 15.08
C LEU A 245 -0.15 -1.83 14.79
N ALA A 246 0.05 -3.06 14.34
CA ALA A 246 -1.01 -4.04 14.12
C ALA A 246 -1.40 -4.77 15.43
N GLY A 247 -0.50 -4.80 16.42
CA GLY A 247 -0.64 -5.54 17.68
C GLY A 247 -0.50 -7.06 17.52
N SER A 248 -0.15 -7.56 16.33
CA SER A 248 0.14 -8.97 16.03
C SER A 248 0.79 -9.09 14.65
N PRO A 249 1.79 -9.98 14.44
CA PRO A 249 2.33 -10.25 13.12
C PRO A 249 1.29 -10.80 12.13
N ASP A 250 0.25 -11.46 12.63
CA ASP A 250 -0.85 -11.99 11.80
C ASP A 250 -1.70 -10.91 11.15
N ARG A 251 -1.59 -9.69 11.61
CA ARG A 251 -2.32 -8.52 11.10
C ARG A 251 -1.44 -7.56 10.29
N VAL A 252 -0.19 -7.95 10.04
CA VAL A 252 0.65 -7.33 9.03
C VAL A 252 0.52 -8.14 7.76
N VAL A 253 0.10 -7.50 6.67
CA VAL A 253 -0.11 -8.14 5.36
C VAL A 253 1.07 -7.76 4.46
N PRO A 254 1.92 -8.73 4.09
CA PRO A 254 3.07 -8.51 3.21
C PRO A 254 2.67 -8.11 1.79
N GLY A 255 3.62 -7.50 1.04
CA GLY A 255 3.40 -7.00 -0.31
C GLY A 255 3.09 -8.09 -1.33
N HIS A 256 3.88 -9.17 -1.33
CA HIS A 256 3.89 -10.13 -2.43
C HIS A 256 3.66 -11.60 -2.03
N ASP A 257 3.28 -11.86 -0.77
CA ASP A 257 3.11 -13.22 -0.30
C ASP A 257 1.81 -13.85 -0.78
N THR A 258 1.90 -14.99 -1.48
CA THR A 258 0.73 -15.77 -1.89
C THR A 258 -0.02 -16.37 -0.71
N LEU A 259 0.63 -16.52 0.46
CA LEU A 259 0.00 -17.06 1.67
C LEU A 259 -1.15 -16.20 2.18
N GLN A 260 -1.24 -14.91 1.84
CA GLN A 260 -2.39 -14.11 2.21
C GLN A 260 -3.71 -14.68 1.64
N PHE A 261 -3.66 -15.41 0.51
CA PHE A 261 -4.82 -16.08 -0.11
C PHE A 261 -5.12 -17.46 0.48
N GLN A 262 -4.32 -17.92 1.44
CA GLN A 262 -4.54 -19.14 2.22
C GLN A 262 -4.87 -18.80 3.68
N LYS A 263 -4.25 -17.76 4.21
CA LYS A 263 -4.40 -17.31 5.60
C LYS A 263 -5.74 -16.63 5.86
N PHE A 264 -6.27 -15.94 4.87
CA PHE A 264 -7.57 -15.27 4.94
C PHE A 264 -8.60 -16.01 4.06
N PRO A 265 -9.91 -15.94 4.41
CA PRO A 265 -10.96 -16.49 3.54
C PRO A 265 -10.85 -15.92 2.14
N ALA A 266 -10.64 -16.79 1.15
CA ALA A 266 -10.41 -16.37 -0.23
C ALA A 266 -11.37 -17.07 -1.20
N GLU A 267 -11.77 -16.34 -2.23
CA GLU A 267 -12.53 -16.83 -3.35
C GLU A 267 -11.86 -16.36 -4.65
N GLY A 268 -11.35 -17.31 -5.44
CA GLY A 268 -10.59 -17.03 -6.65
C GLY A 268 -9.35 -16.14 -6.38
N ARG A 269 -9.42 -14.89 -6.85
CA ARG A 269 -8.32 -13.92 -6.74
C ARG A 269 -8.44 -12.97 -5.54
N ILE A 270 -9.49 -13.11 -4.74
CA ILE A 270 -9.83 -12.15 -3.68
C ILE A 270 -9.72 -12.83 -2.32
N ALA A 271 -8.89 -12.28 -1.44
CA ALA A 271 -8.85 -12.65 -0.03
C ALA A 271 -9.48 -11.56 0.84
N LYS A 272 -10.38 -11.95 1.74
CA LYS A 272 -11.08 -11.06 2.67
C LYS A 272 -10.26 -10.95 3.95
N ILE A 273 -9.46 -9.89 4.07
CA ILE A 273 -8.55 -9.65 5.21
C ILE A 273 -9.35 -9.16 6.42
N LYS A 274 -10.32 -8.29 6.18
CA LYS A 274 -11.23 -7.75 7.19
C LYS A 274 -12.61 -7.45 6.61
#